data_d046f1450495528ba39fd5bffd97e5e5
#
_entry.id   d046f1450495528ba39fd5bffd97e5e5
#
_cell.length_a   1.000
_cell.length_b   1.000
_cell.length_c   1.000
_cell.angle_alpha   90.00
_cell.angle_beta   90.00
_cell.angle_gamma   90.00
#
_symmetry.space_group_name_H-M   'P 1'
#
loop_
_entity.id
_entity.type
_entity.pdbx_description
1 polymer ?
#
loop_
_entity_poly.entity_id
_entity_poly.type
_entity_poly.pdbx_seq_one_letter_code
_entity_poly.pdbx_strand_id
1 'polypeptide(L)'
;MSCQIEITGLVKRFGDNTVLDGIDLCLEPGERVAIIGPSGTGKSTLLRCLNWLDTPDQGTIRMGDVTVDAARATKAQILGLRRRTGFVFQNYALFANKTARGNITEGLTTVRGWPADKARARADDILAQIGLADRGDSYPAAMSGGQQQRVGIGRAMALDADLMLFDEPTSALDPEWVGEVLDLIRRIADGRQTMLIVTHEMQFAREIADRVVFMEGGRIVEQGPPAQIFGNPRDDRTQAFLRRVG
;
A
#
# COMPACT_ATOMS: atom_id res chain seq x y z
N MET A 1 -10.20 18.70 -11.59
CA MET A 1 -9.75 17.96 -10.39
C MET A 1 -8.26 17.69 -10.58
N SER A 2 -7.41 17.97 -9.59
CA SER A 2 -5.96 17.77 -9.75
C SER A 2 -5.57 16.50 -9.04
N CYS A 3 -4.99 15.53 -9.76
CA CYS A 3 -4.42 14.32 -9.16
C CYS A 3 -3.34 14.68 -8.14
N GLN A 4 -3.42 14.14 -6.93
CA GLN A 4 -2.33 14.18 -5.96
C GLN A 4 -1.20 13.25 -6.38
N ILE A 5 -1.58 12.07 -6.86
CA ILE A 5 -0.67 11.05 -7.38
C ILE A 5 -1.06 10.74 -8.81
N GLU A 6 -0.12 10.83 -9.72
CA GLU A 6 -0.33 10.58 -11.14
C GLU A 6 0.74 9.62 -11.66
N ILE A 7 0.27 8.58 -12.33
CA ILE A 7 1.09 7.55 -12.96
C ILE A 7 0.75 7.58 -14.43
N THR A 8 1.75 7.72 -15.29
CA THR A 8 1.55 7.83 -16.73
C THR A 8 2.47 6.87 -17.48
N GLY A 9 1.87 5.98 -18.27
CA GLY A 9 2.57 5.06 -19.15
C GLY A 9 3.55 4.14 -18.45
N LEU A 10 3.25 3.68 -17.21
CA LEU A 10 4.19 2.90 -16.41
C LEU A 10 4.38 1.50 -17.00
N VAL A 11 5.62 1.15 -17.32
CA VAL A 11 6.01 -0.16 -17.84
C VAL A 11 7.03 -0.80 -16.91
N LYS A 12 6.87 -2.10 -16.63
CA LYS A 12 7.85 -2.91 -15.91
C LYS A 12 8.02 -4.27 -16.56
N ARG A 13 9.29 -4.63 -16.80
CA ARG A 13 9.69 -5.92 -17.36
C ARG A 13 10.64 -6.65 -16.41
N PHE A 14 10.56 -7.97 -16.42
CA PHE A 14 11.55 -8.85 -15.80
C PHE A 14 12.04 -9.83 -16.87
N GLY A 15 13.23 -9.59 -17.40
CA GLY A 15 13.71 -10.26 -18.61
C GLY A 15 12.76 -9.96 -19.78
N ASP A 16 12.31 -11.00 -20.47
CA ASP A 16 11.38 -10.86 -21.61
C ASP A 16 9.90 -10.73 -21.19
N ASN A 17 9.60 -10.89 -19.91
CA ASN A 17 8.22 -10.83 -19.42
C ASN A 17 7.82 -9.39 -19.07
N THR A 18 6.83 -8.84 -19.77
CA THR A 18 6.22 -7.54 -19.43
C THR A 18 5.13 -7.76 -18.38
N VAL A 19 5.38 -7.26 -17.17
CA VAL A 19 4.49 -7.42 -16.00
C VAL A 19 3.56 -6.22 -15.84
N LEU A 20 4.02 -4.99 -16.16
CA LEU A 20 3.18 -3.81 -16.28
C LEU A 20 3.34 -3.26 -17.70
N ASP A 21 2.23 -2.97 -18.37
CA ASP A 21 2.19 -2.61 -19.77
C ASP A 21 1.37 -1.33 -19.99
N GLY A 22 2.01 -0.18 -19.71
CA GLY A 22 1.41 1.14 -19.93
C GLY A 22 0.32 1.47 -18.92
N ILE A 23 0.60 1.37 -17.62
CA ILE A 23 -0.38 1.73 -16.57
C ILE A 23 -0.51 3.25 -16.47
N ASP A 24 -1.73 3.74 -16.62
CA ASP A 24 -2.15 5.11 -16.30
C ASP A 24 -3.11 5.07 -15.11
N LEU A 25 -2.78 5.80 -14.03
CA LEU A 25 -3.60 5.88 -12.84
C LEU A 25 -3.44 7.23 -12.15
N CYS A 26 -4.55 7.84 -11.78
CA CYS A 26 -4.61 9.07 -11.00
C CYS A 26 -5.31 8.79 -9.68
N LEU A 27 -4.79 9.30 -8.56
CA LEU A 27 -5.46 9.29 -7.27
C LEU A 27 -5.68 10.74 -6.80
N GLU A 28 -6.89 11.00 -6.31
CA GLU A 28 -7.24 12.26 -5.68
C GLU A 28 -6.82 12.27 -4.19
N PRO A 29 -6.67 13.46 -3.56
CA PRO A 29 -6.38 13.55 -2.14
C PRO A 29 -7.45 12.86 -1.30
N GLY A 30 -7.03 11.95 -0.41
CA GLY A 30 -7.94 11.19 0.46
C GLY A 30 -8.71 10.08 -0.23
N GLU A 31 -8.44 9.81 -1.51
CA GLU A 31 -9.10 8.72 -2.25
C GLU A 31 -8.54 7.35 -1.83
N ARG A 32 -9.45 6.40 -1.66
CA ARG A 32 -9.16 5.00 -1.35
C ARG A 32 -9.41 4.16 -2.59
N VAL A 33 -8.33 3.69 -3.21
CA VAL A 33 -8.39 2.85 -4.41
C VAL A 33 -8.05 1.42 -4.07
N ALA A 34 -8.97 0.49 -4.33
CA ALA A 34 -8.71 -0.94 -4.22
C ALA A 34 -8.32 -1.52 -5.59
N ILE A 35 -7.22 -2.27 -5.65
CA ILE A 35 -6.79 -3.01 -6.83
C ILE A 35 -7.13 -4.48 -6.64
N ILE A 36 -7.92 -5.03 -7.56
CA ILE A 36 -8.32 -6.44 -7.59
C ILE A 36 -7.90 -7.08 -8.92
N GLY A 37 -7.88 -8.39 -8.96
CA GLY A 37 -7.56 -9.17 -10.16
C GLY A 37 -6.82 -10.47 -9.85
N PRO A 38 -6.61 -11.34 -10.85
CA PRO A 38 -5.94 -12.62 -10.68
C PRO A 38 -4.54 -12.49 -10.10
N SER A 39 -4.03 -13.55 -9.46
CA SER A 39 -2.64 -13.58 -8.98
C SER A 39 -1.66 -13.50 -10.16
N GLY A 40 -0.51 -12.85 -9.94
CA GLY A 40 0.52 -12.73 -10.98
C GLY A 40 0.25 -11.66 -12.05
N THR A 41 -0.79 -10.84 -11.94
CA THR A 41 -1.14 -9.80 -12.94
C THR A 41 -0.43 -8.46 -12.76
N GLY A 42 0.56 -8.38 -11.85
CA GLY A 42 1.39 -7.18 -11.68
C GLY A 42 0.92 -6.22 -10.59
N LYS A 43 -0.13 -6.54 -9.80
CA LYS A 43 -0.66 -5.66 -8.74
C LYS A 43 0.40 -5.24 -7.72
N SER A 44 1.08 -6.20 -7.11
CA SER A 44 2.19 -5.93 -6.16
C SER A 44 3.38 -5.22 -6.83
N THR A 45 3.66 -5.57 -8.10
CA THR A 45 4.71 -4.89 -8.88
C THR A 45 4.37 -3.41 -9.09
N LEU A 46 3.10 -3.07 -9.34
CA LEU A 46 2.66 -1.68 -9.42
C LEU A 46 2.95 -0.93 -8.12
N LEU A 47 2.55 -1.47 -6.96
CA LEU A 47 2.83 -0.83 -5.67
C LEU A 47 4.34 -0.66 -5.43
N ARG A 48 5.13 -1.68 -5.76
CA ARG A 48 6.60 -1.64 -5.62
C ARG A 48 7.26 -0.62 -6.54
N CYS A 49 6.73 -0.44 -7.74
CA CYS A 49 7.18 0.63 -8.64
C CYS A 49 6.86 2.02 -8.07
N LEU A 50 5.70 2.22 -7.44
CA LEU A 50 5.34 3.51 -6.85
C LEU A 50 6.23 3.93 -5.68
N ASN A 51 6.76 2.97 -4.94
CA ASN A 51 7.77 3.21 -3.89
C ASN A 51 9.22 3.08 -4.40
N TRP A 52 9.39 2.80 -5.69
CA TRP A 52 10.69 2.54 -6.33
C TRP A 52 11.47 1.37 -5.69
N LEU A 53 10.77 0.40 -5.11
CA LEU A 53 11.37 -0.88 -4.69
C LEU A 53 11.75 -1.71 -5.93
N ASP A 54 10.86 -1.70 -6.93
CA ASP A 54 11.16 -2.17 -8.29
C ASP A 54 11.29 -0.93 -9.18
N THR A 55 12.41 -0.83 -9.90
CA THR A 55 12.65 0.28 -10.85
C THR A 55 11.78 0.09 -12.09
N PRO A 56 10.86 1.01 -12.42
CA PRO A 56 10.12 0.98 -13.68
C PRO A 56 11.06 1.09 -14.88
N ASP A 57 10.68 0.49 -16.02
CA ASP A 57 11.46 0.59 -17.26
C ASP A 57 11.04 1.82 -18.08
N GLN A 58 9.77 2.21 -18.00
CA GLN A 58 9.23 3.41 -18.68
C GLN A 58 8.12 4.05 -17.82
N GLY A 59 7.79 5.28 -18.17
CA GLY A 59 6.68 6.02 -17.57
C GLY A 59 7.13 7.05 -16.54
N THR A 60 6.16 7.77 -16.03
CA THR A 60 6.36 8.86 -15.08
C THR A 60 5.49 8.67 -13.85
N ILE A 61 6.04 8.94 -12.67
CA ILE A 61 5.32 8.95 -11.39
C ILE A 61 5.45 10.36 -10.82
N ARG A 62 4.30 11.01 -10.54
CA ARG A 62 4.22 12.29 -9.85
C ARG A 62 3.47 12.13 -8.53
N MET A 63 4.06 12.61 -7.44
CA MET A 63 3.44 12.70 -6.12
C MET A 63 3.67 14.10 -5.55
N GLY A 64 2.61 14.91 -5.48
CA GLY A 64 2.72 16.32 -5.11
C GLY A 64 3.66 17.07 -6.05
N ASP A 65 4.74 17.64 -5.48
CA ASP A 65 5.79 18.38 -6.19
C ASP A 65 6.95 17.50 -6.73
N VAL A 66 6.96 16.19 -6.40
CA VAL A 66 7.99 15.25 -6.87
C VAL A 66 7.51 14.56 -8.13
N THR A 67 8.28 14.70 -9.21
CA THR A 67 8.05 13.97 -10.47
C THR A 67 9.30 13.16 -10.82
N VAL A 68 9.11 11.88 -11.13
CA VAL A 68 10.18 10.95 -11.51
C VAL A 68 9.82 10.30 -12.83
N ASP A 69 10.65 10.55 -13.84
CA ASP A 69 10.64 9.83 -15.12
C ASP A 69 11.57 8.62 -15.00
N ALA A 70 11.09 7.43 -15.34
CA ALA A 70 11.83 6.18 -15.23
C ALA A 70 13.17 6.22 -15.97
N ALA A 71 13.22 6.86 -17.15
CA ALA A 71 14.43 6.95 -17.98
C ALA A 71 15.50 7.88 -17.40
N ARG A 72 15.14 8.79 -16.49
CA ARG A 72 16.00 9.88 -16.00
C ARG A 72 15.99 10.04 -14.47
N ALA A 73 15.55 9.01 -13.77
CA ALA A 73 15.38 9.04 -12.32
C ALA A 73 16.68 9.33 -11.57
N THR A 74 16.69 10.38 -10.77
CA THR A 74 17.80 10.69 -9.87
C THR A 74 17.60 10.11 -8.49
N LYS A 75 18.68 9.86 -7.74
CA LYS A 75 18.59 9.37 -6.35
C LYS A 75 17.78 10.31 -5.47
N ALA A 76 17.86 11.63 -5.67
CA ALA A 76 17.12 12.62 -4.90
C ALA A 76 15.60 12.52 -5.15
N GLN A 77 15.18 12.37 -6.42
CA GLN A 77 13.78 12.19 -6.78
C GLN A 77 13.21 10.88 -6.22
N ILE A 78 13.96 9.77 -6.34
CA ILE A 78 13.57 8.47 -5.78
C ILE A 78 13.39 8.57 -4.26
N LEU A 79 14.32 9.22 -3.56
CA LEU A 79 14.21 9.45 -2.12
C LEU A 79 12.99 10.32 -1.79
N GLY A 80 12.69 11.31 -2.63
CA GLY A 80 11.50 12.15 -2.54
C GLY A 80 10.22 11.32 -2.60
N LEU A 81 10.08 10.41 -3.57
CA LEU A 81 8.94 9.47 -3.64
C LEU A 81 8.82 8.58 -2.40
N ARG A 82 9.93 7.97 -1.97
CA ARG A 82 9.94 7.10 -0.80
C ARG A 82 9.53 7.80 0.49
N ARG A 83 9.86 9.07 0.63
CA ARG A 83 9.45 9.89 1.79
C ARG A 83 7.97 10.25 1.80
N ARG A 84 7.31 10.16 0.62
CA ARG A 84 5.87 10.43 0.44
C ARG A 84 5.01 9.18 0.48
N THR A 85 5.63 8.00 0.58
CA THR A 85 4.92 6.72 0.61
C THR A 85 5.15 5.98 1.91
N GLY A 86 4.07 5.47 2.51
CA GLY A 86 4.10 4.45 3.56
C GLY A 86 3.77 3.10 2.95
N PHE A 87 4.63 2.09 3.10
CA PHE A 87 4.42 0.77 2.48
C PHE A 87 4.14 -0.28 3.55
N VAL A 88 3.03 -0.99 3.40
CA VAL A 88 2.61 -2.14 4.21
C VAL A 88 2.77 -3.40 3.37
N PHE A 89 3.66 -4.28 3.79
CA PHE A 89 4.02 -5.50 3.08
C PHE A 89 3.14 -6.68 3.47
N GLN A 90 2.98 -7.62 2.55
CA GLN A 90 2.31 -8.89 2.76
C GLN A 90 2.93 -9.71 3.90
N ASN A 91 4.26 -9.76 4.00
CA ASN A 91 5.02 -10.55 4.96
C ASN A 91 5.56 -9.70 6.12
N TYR A 92 4.81 -8.72 6.60
CA TYR A 92 5.11 -7.81 7.70
C TYR A 92 6.40 -6.98 7.51
N ALA A 93 7.48 -7.58 6.99
CA ALA A 93 8.81 -7.01 6.73
C ALA A 93 9.38 -6.23 7.92
N LEU A 94 9.20 -6.75 9.15
CA LEU A 94 9.73 -6.14 10.35
C LEU A 94 11.24 -6.42 10.50
N PHE A 95 11.94 -5.48 11.10
CA PHE A 95 13.32 -5.70 11.57
C PHE A 95 13.30 -6.66 12.76
N ALA A 96 13.77 -7.89 12.57
CA ALA A 96 13.73 -8.94 13.58
C ALA A 96 14.54 -8.60 14.84
N ASN A 97 15.58 -7.77 14.70
CA ASN A 97 16.47 -7.31 15.76
C ASN A 97 15.99 -6.01 16.44
N LYS A 98 14.78 -5.54 16.14
CA LYS A 98 14.17 -4.35 16.77
C LYS A 98 12.85 -4.71 17.43
N THR A 99 12.53 -4.03 18.51
CA THR A 99 11.23 -4.14 19.17
C THR A 99 10.11 -3.54 18.28
N ALA A 100 8.85 -3.70 18.65
CA ALA A 100 7.73 -3.05 17.98
C ALA A 100 7.91 -1.53 17.90
N ARG A 101 8.24 -0.89 19.03
CA ARG A 101 8.59 0.54 19.10
C ARG A 101 9.78 0.86 18.20
N GLY A 102 10.84 0.05 18.25
CA GLY A 102 12.02 0.21 17.41
C GLY A 102 11.72 0.14 15.92
N ASN A 103 10.83 -0.75 15.50
CA ASN A 103 10.36 -0.83 14.11
C ASN A 103 9.63 0.44 13.65
N ILE A 104 8.80 1.02 14.52
CA ILE A 104 8.05 2.24 14.21
C ILE A 104 8.97 3.47 14.19
N THR A 105 9.93 3.57 15.12
CA THR A 105 10.84 4.72 15.21
C THR A 105 11.89 4.76 14.13
N GLU A 106 12.24 3.63 13.50
CA GLU A 106 13.35 3.54 12.55
C GLU A 106 13.27 4.55 11.40
N GLY A 107 12.10 4.62 10.74
CA GLY A 107 11.90 5.57 9.65
C GLY A 107 11.98 7.04 10.10
N LEU A 108 11.55 7.32 11.32
CA LEU A 108 11.57 8.67 11.88
C LEU A 108 13.00 9.13 12.21
N THR A 109 13.79 8.26 12.83
CA THR A 109 15.16 8.60 13.25
C THR A 109 16.15 8.55 12.08
N THR A 110 16.14 7.44 11.32
CA THR A 110 17.14 7.17 10.27
C THR A 110 16.86 7.94 8.98
N VAL A 111 15.58 8.07 8.58
CA VAL A 111 15.23 8.71 7.30
C VAL A 111 14.83 10.16 7.47
N ARG A 112 14.06 10.50 8.52
CA ARG A 112 13.59 11.86 8.78
C ARG A 112 14.51 12.65 9.73
N GLY A 113 15.47 12.00 10.38
CA GLY A 113 16.41 12.64 11.31
C GLY A 113 15.78 13.22 12.57
N TRP A 114 14.64 12.64 13.00
CA TRP A 114 13.97 13.12 14.22
C TRP A 114 14.81 12.81 15.47
N PRO A 115 14.75 13.70 16.49
CA PRO A 115 15.29 13.40 17.81
C PRO A 115 14.64 12.12 18.40
N ALA A 116 15.42 11.32 19.11
CA ALA A 116 14.98 10.02 19.64
C ALA A 116 13.73 10.16 20.53
N ASP A 117 13.65 11.18 21.37
CA ASP A 117 12.52 11.40 22.28
C ASP A 117 11.21 11.67 21.50
N LYS A 118 11.30 12.52 20.46
CA LYS A 118 10.16 12.82 19.59
C LYS A 118 9.70 11.58 18.83
N ALA A 119 10.65 10.81 18.29
CA ALA A 119 10.34 9.57 17.57
C ALA A 119 9.70 8.53 18.50
N ARG A 120 10.17 8.41 19.74
CA ARG A 120 9.63 7.52 20.76
C ARG A 120 8.19 7.90 21.13
N ALA A 121 7.93 9.18 21.43
CA ALA A 121 6.59 9.66 21.75
C ALA A 121 5.61 9.34 20.60
N ARG A 122 6.00 9.63 19.36
CA ARG A 122 5.17 9.30 18.18
C ARG A 122 4.92 7.79 18.05
N ALA A 123 5.93 6.96 18.32
CA ALA A 123 5.76 5.50 18.27
C ALA A 123 4.81 5.00 19.37
N ASP A 124 4.87 5.58 20.59
CA ASP A 124 3.96 5.20 21.68
C ASP A 124 2.49 5.58 21.34
N ASP A 125 2.25 6.75 20.74
CA ASP A 125 0.93 7.16 20.24
C ASP A 125 0.42 6.18 19.17
N ILE A 126 1.29 5.76 18.24
CA ILE A 126 0.91 4.81 17.20
C ILE A 126 0.65 3.42 17.77
N LEU A 127 1.48 2.95 18.72
CA LEU A 127 1.25 1.68 19.40
C LEU A 127 -0.12 1.63 20.08
N ALA A 128 -0.55 2.74 20.68
CA ALA A 128 -1.90 2.86 21.23
C ALA A 128 -2.98 2.77 20.12
N GLN A 129 -2.80 3.49 19.00
CA GLN A 129 -3.74 3.48 17.88
C GLN A 129 -3.91 2.10 17.23
N ILE A 130 -2.83 1.30 17.14
CA ILE A 130 -2.87 -0.06 16.59
C ILE A 130 -3.20 -1.13 17.64
N GLY A 131 -3.55 -0.73 18.88
CA GLY A 131 -3.94 -1.63 19.97
C GLY A 131 -2.79 -2.49 20.52
N LEU A 132 -1.57 -1.96 20.56
CA LEU A 132 -0.34 -2.64 21.02
C LEU A 132 0.46 -1.78 22.03
N ALA A 133 -0.22 -0.94 22.82
CA ALA A 133 0.42 -0.05 23.79
C ALA A 133 1.32 -0.80 24.80
N ASP A 134 0.90 -2.00 25.22
CA ASP A 134 1.61 -2.87 26.15
C ASP A 134 2.72 -3.72 25.50
N ARG A 135 2.84 -3.70 24.17
CA ARG A 135 3.75 -4.53 23.36
C ARG A 135 4.92 -3.77 22.75
N GLY A 136 5.10 -2.50 23.09
CA GLY A 136 6.13 -1.64 22.50
C GLY A 136 7.55 -2.18 22.59
N ASP A 137 7.87 -2.93 23.65
CA ASP A 137 9.20 -3.50 23.87
C ASP A 137 9.31 -4.99 23.44
N SER A 138 8.24 -5.56 22.85
CA SER A 138 8.24 -6.93 22.32
C SER A 138 8.97 -6.99 20.99
N TYR A 139 9.75 -8.06 20.78
CA TYR A 139 10.38 -8.37 19.49
C TYR A 139 9.40 -9.15 18.58
N PRO A 140 9.55 -9.09 17.25
CA PRO A 140 8.67 -9.79 16.31
C PRO A 140 8.50 -11.29 16.63
N ALA A 141 9.56 -11.97 17.05
CA ALA A 141 9.51 -13.38 17.40
C ALA A 141 8.57 -13.71 18.58
N ALA A 142 8.22 -12.73 19.41
CA ALA A 142 7.30 -12.86 20.55
C ALA A 142 5.89 -12.32 20.25
N MET A 143 5.57 -12.09 18.96
CA MET A 143 4.31 -11.50 18.52
C MET A 143 3.58 -12.42 17.54
N SER A 144 2.23 -12.45 17.60
CA SER A 144 1.43 -13.15 16.60
C SER A 144 1.56 -12.48 15.21
N GLY A 145 1.20 -13.19 14.15
CA GLY A 145 1.19 -12.64 12.79
C GLY A 145 0.36 -11.35 12.68
N GLY A 146 -0.84 -11.33 13.27
CA GLY A 146 -1.70 -10.14 13.31
C GLY A 146 -1.08 -8.97 14.09
N GLN A 147 -0.37 -9.24 15.19
CA GLN A 147 0.38 -8.21 15.92
C GLN A 147 1.54 -7.67 15.08
N GLN A 148 2.31 -8.55 14.43
CA GLN A 148 3.40 -8.13 13.55
C GLN A 148 2.90 -7.27 12.38
N GLN A 149 1.78 -7.65 11.77
CA GLN A 149 1.17 -6.87 10.69
C GLN A 149 0.70 -5.50 11.18
N ARG A 150 0.08 -5.42 12.36
CA ARG A 150 -0.30 -4.13 12.95
C ARG A 150 0.92 -3.24 13.22
N VAL A 151 2.05 -3.80 13.66
CA VAL A 151 3.31 -3.03 13.77
C VAL A 151 3.81 -2.56 12.40
N GLY A 152 3.72 -3.40 11.36
CA GLY A 152 4.04 -3.01 9.97
C GLY A 152 3.19 -1.84 9.47
N ILE A 153 1.88 -1.86 9.77
CA ILE A 153 0.96 -0.76 9.50
C ILE A 153 1.36 0.48 10.31
N GLY A 154 1.61 0.34 11.61
CA GLY A 154 2.04 1.44 12.47
C GLY A 154 3.35 2.09 12.00
N ARG A 155 4.30 1.31 11.50
CA ARG A 155 5.52 1.83 10.88
C ARG A 155 5.23 2.70 9.65
N ALA A 156 4.28 2.30 8.80
CA ALA A 156 3.85 3.09 7.65
C ALA A 156 3.12 4.38 8.08
N MET A 157 2.23 4.30 9.09
CA MET A 157 1.52 5.45 9.67
C MET A 157 2.47 6.49 10.28
N ALA A 158 3.60 6.05 10.87
CA ALA A 158 4.56 6.94 11.51
C ALA A 158 5.14 7.99 10.55
N LEU A 159 5.18 7.66 9.27
CA LEU A 159 5.80 8.52 8.25
C LEU A 159 4.93 9.71 7.85
N ASP A 160 3.65 9.79 8.22
CA ASP A 160 2.69 10.80 7.76
C ASP A 160 2.81 11.00 6.24
N ALA A 161 2.75 9.89 5.50
CA ALA A 161 3.01 9.85 4.06
C ALA A 161 1.79 10.34 3.26
N ASP A 162 2.03 10.93 2.08
CA ASP A 162 0.96 11.37 1.17
C ASP A 162 0.14 10.20 0.62
N LEU A 163 0.76 9.01 0.53
CA LEU A 163 0.15 7.78 0.01
C LEU A 163 0.51 6.58 0.90
N MET A 164 -0.48 5.83 1.36
CA MET A 164 -0.27 4.51 1.95
C MET A 164 -0.53 3.42 0.91
N LEU A 165 0.45 2.53 0.77
CA LEU A 165 0.43 1.38 -0.13
C LEU A 165 0.26 0.11 0.70
N PHE A 166 -0.79 -0.66 0.42
CA PHE A 166 -1.06 -1.93 1.10
C PHE A 166 -0.96 -3.08 0.09
N ASP A 167 0.03 -3.93 0.24
CA ASP A 167 0.26 -5.10 -0.61
C ASP A 167 -0.25 -6.35 0.11
N GLU A 168 -1.50 -6.74 -0.18
CA GLU A 168 -2.18 -7.92 0.39
C GLU A 168 -2.01 -8.04 1.92
N PRO A 169 -2.46 -7.06 2.71
CA PRO A 169 -2.10 -6.94 4.13
C PRO A 169 -2.61 -8.06 5.03
N THR A 170 -3.47 -8.95 4.52
CA THR A 170 -4.09 -10.05 5.28
C THR A 170 -3.71 -11.44 4.80
N SER A 171 -3.06 -11.57 3.63
CA SER A 171 -2.86 -12.87 2.97
C SER A 171 -1.91 -13.82 3.71
N ALA A 172 -1.05 -13.30 4.59
CA ALA A 172 -0.13 -14.09 5.42
C ALA A 172 -0.64 -14.32 6.85
N LEU A 173 -1.91 -13.99 7.12
CA LEU A 173 -2.51 -14.10 8.45
C LEU A 173 -3.39 -15.33 8.58
N ASP A 174 -3.43 -15.87 9.80
CA ASP A 174 -4.46 -16.82 10.18
C ASP A 174 -5.84 -16.12 10.14
N PRO A 175 -6.92 -16.84 9.75
CA PRO A 175 -8.26 -16.25 9.59
C PRO A 175 -8.78 -15.48 10.81
N GLU A 176 -8.39 -15.86 12.02
CA GLU A 176 -8.78 -15.21 13.27
C GLU A 176 -8.27 -13.77 13.40
N TRP A 177 -7.14 -13.42 12.74
CA TRP A 177 -6.51 -12.09 12.82
C TRP A 177 -6.87 -11.16 11.65
N VAL A 178 -7.47 -11.69 10.59
CA VAL A 178 -7.84 -10.92 9.39
C VAL A 178 -8.76 -9.75 9.75
N GLY A 179 -9.82 -10.00 10.54
CA GLY A 179 -10.78 -8.99 10.94
C GLY A 179 -10.15 -7.79 11.65
N GLU A 180 -9.26 -8.04 12.62
CA GLU A 180 -8.60 -6.98 13.39
C GLU A 180 -7.72 -6.06 12.51
N VAL A 181 -7.03 -6.65 11.52
CA VAL A 181 -6.19 -5.88 10.59
C VAL A 181 -7.05 -5.07 9.63
N LEU A 182 -8.13 -5.63 9.09
CA LEU A 182 -9.06 -4.91 8.23
C LEU A 182 -9.75 -3.75 8.98
N ASP A 183 -10.14 -3.95 10.24
CA ASP A 183 -10.73 -2.89 11.09
C ASP A 183 -9.73 -1.77 11.38
N LEU A 184 -8.45 -2.09 11.56
CA LEU A 184 -7.41 -1.06 11.68
C LEU A 184 -7.30 -0.25 10.38
N ILE A 185 -7.29 -0.91 9.22
CA ILE A 185 -7.21 -0.21 7.92
C ILE A 185 -8.44 0.68 7.71
N ARG A 186 -9.67 0.23 8.11
CA ARG A 186 -10.89 1.06 8.06
C ARG A 186 -10.71 2.34 8.89
N ARG A 187 -10.23 2.24 10.14
CA ARG A 187 -9.99 3.41 11.01
C ARG A 187 -8.99 4.41 10.41
N ILE A 188 -7.93 3.91 9.74
CA ILE A 188 -6.96 4.78 9.06
C ILE A 188 -7.64 5.49 7.86
N ALA A 189 -8.48 4.77 7.13
CA ALA A 189 -9.23 5.31 5.99
C ALA A 189 -10.19 6.44 6.37
N ASP A 190 -10.82 6.36 7.55
CA ASP A 190 -11.72 7.41 8.08
C ASP A 190 -10.98 8.74 8.32
N GLY A 191 -9.65 8.70 8.50
CA GLY A 191 -8.76 9.86 8.61
C GLY A 191 -8.46 10.57 7.28
N ARG A 192 -9.14 10.23 6.18
CA ARG A 192 -8.91 10.76 4.82
C ARG A 192 -7.49 10.54 4.28
N GLN A 193 -6.86 9.44 4.68
CA GLN A 193 -5.58 9.02 4.13
C GLN A 193 -5.76 8.56 2.68
N THR A 194 -4.94 9.07 1.75
CA THR A 194 -4.91 8.52 0.38
C THR A 194 -4.30 7.11 0.43
N MET A 195 -5.00 6.14 -0.15
CA MET A 195 -4.64 4.73 -0.07
C MET A 195 -4.72 4.03 -1.41
N LEU A 196 -3.75 3.15 -1.67
CA LEU A 196 -3.81 2.18 -2.76
C LEU A 196 -3.65 0.77 -2.15
N ILE A 197 -4.68 -0.05 -2.27
CA ILE A 197 -4.81 -1.32 -1.54
C ILE A 197 -4.95 -2.46 -2.53
N VAL A 198 -3.96 -3.34 -2.60
CA VAL A 198 -4.08 -4.64 -3.28
C VAL A 198 -4.67 -5.62 -2.27
N THR A 199 -5.79 -6.24 -2.61
CA THR A 199 -6.44 -7.20 -1.70
C THR A 199 -7.21 -8.29 -2.46
N HIS A 200 -7.32 -9.44 -1.83
CA HIS A 200 -8.23 -10.53 -2.22
C HIS A 200 -9.51 -10.56 -1.39
N GLU A 201 -9.66 -9.66 -0.41
CA GLU A 201 -10.84 -9.51 0.42
C GLU A 201 -11.89 -8.66 -0.32
N MET A 202 -12.75 -9.31 -1.14
CA MET A 202 -13.70 -8.59 -2.01
C MET A 202 -14.75 -7.81 -1.23
N GLN A 203 -15.22 -8.34 -0.09
CA GLN A 203 -16.14 -7.64 0.79
C GLN A 203 -15.50 -6.35 1.34
N PHE A 204 -14.28 -6.45 1.84
CA PHE A 204 -13.52 -5.30 2.33
C PHE A 204 -13.30 -4.26 1.24
N ALA A 205 -12.88 -4.67 0.03
CA ALA A 205 -12.70 -3.76 -1.09
C ALA A 205 -13.99 -3.01 -1.44
N ARG A 206 -15.16 -3.71 -1.40
CA ARG A 206 -16.47 -3.12 -1.64
C ARG A 206 -16.85 -2.06 -0.60
N GLU A 207 -16.49 -2.28 0.67
CA GLU A 207 -16.86 -1.41 1.79
C GLU A 207 -15.96 -0.19 1.92
N ILE A 208 -14.64 -0.35 1.67
CA ILE A 208 -13.67 0.70 1.98
C ILE A 208 -13.36 1.62 0.78
N ALA A 209 -13.41 1.08 -0.45
CA ALA A 209 -12.91 1.80 -1.61
C ALA A 209 -13.90 2.86 -2.10
N ASP A 210 -13.36 4.01 -2.50
CA ASP A 210 -14.10 5.00 -3.29
C ASP A 210 -14.10 4.59 -4.77
N ARG A 211 -13.02 3.92 -5.21
CA ARG A 211 -12.87 3.37 -6.56
C ARG A 211 -12.16 2.02 -6.52
N VAL A 212 -12.63 1.11 -7.38
CA VAL A 212 -12.02 -0.20 -7.60
C VAL A 212 -11.39 -0.24 -8.99
N VAL A 213 -10.18 -0.78 -9.06
CA VAL A 213 -9.41 -0.98 -10.29
C VAL A 213 -9.23 -2.48 -10.49
N PHE A 214 -9.75 -3.02 -11.58
CA PHE A 214 -9.50 -4.39 -11.98
C PHE A 214 -8.30 -4.46 -12.92
N MET A 215 -7.30 -5.25 -12.53
CA MET A 215 -6.07 -5.47 -13.30
C MET A 215 -5.98 -6.90 -13.81
N GLU A 216 -5.65 -7.04 -15.10
CA GLU A 216 -5.33 -8.32 -15.73
C GLU A 216 -4.32 -8.13 -16.86
N GLY A 217 -3.40 -9.10 -17.03
CA GLY A 217 -2.39 -9.05 -18.08
C GLY A 217 -1.49 -7.81 -18.06
N GLY A 218 -1.18 -7.29 -16.87
CA GLY A 218 -0.34 -6.11 -16.72
C GLY A 218 -1.01 -4.77 -17.05
N ARG A 219 -2.32 -4.74 -17.26
CA ARG A 219 -3.09 -3.55 -17.66
C ARG A 219 -4.27 -3.31 -16.72
N ILE A 220 -4.69 -2.05 -16.63
CA ILE A 220 -6.00 -1.72 -16.05
C ILE A 220 -7.07 -2.03 -17.10
N VAL A 221 -7.95 -2.96 -16.76
CA VAL A 221 -9.02 -3.44 -17.65
C VAL A 221 -10.29 -2.63 -17.44
N GLU A 222 -10.65 -2.42 -16.18
CA GLU A 222 -11.84 -1.67 -15.79
C GLU A 222 -11.59 -0.96 -14.47
N GLN A 223 -12.18 0.23 -14.31
CA GLN A 223 -12.19 0.96 -13.04
C GLN A 223 -13.50 1.72 -12.87
N GLY A 224 -13.92 1.83 -11.62
CA GLY A 224 -15.16 2.53 -11.29
C GLY A 224 -15.54 2.42 -9.82
N PRO A 225 -16.66 3.02 -9.42
CA PRO A 225 -17.18 2.88 -8.07
C PRO A 225 -17.44 1.41 -7.71
N PRO A 226 -17.31 1.01 -6.43
CA PRO A 226 -17.55 -0.36 -6.00
C PRO A 226 -18.89 -0.94 -6.47
N ALA A 227 -19.97 -0.13 -6.41
CA ALA A 227 -21.29 -0.55 -6.84
C ALA A 227 -21.33 -0.97 -8.33
N GLN A 228 -20.56 -0.31 -9.20
CA GLN A 228 -20.45 -0.66 -10.61
C GLN A 228 -19.62 -1.93 -10.79
N ILE A 229 -18.39 -1.95 -10.24
CA ILE A 229 -17.45 -3.06 -10.47
C ILE A 229 -18.00 -4.38 -9.90
N PHE A 230 -18.53 -4.36 -8.68
CA PHE A 230 -19.06 -5.58 -8.05
C PHE A 230 -20.52 -5.92 -8.39
N GLY A 231 -21.30 -4.92 -8.83
CA GLY A 231 -22.73 -5.13 -9.12
C GLY A 231 -23.05 -5.30 -10.60
N ASN A 232 -22.41 -4.54 -11.46
CA ASN A 232 -22.65 -4.54 -12.90
C ASN A 232 -21.37 -4.20 -13.69
N PRO A 233 -20.33 -5.04 -13.63
CA PRO A 233 -19.10 -4.84 -14.38
C PRO A 233 -19.36 -4.85 -15.89
N ARG A 234 -18.66 -3.99 -16.63
CA ARG A 234 -18.84 -3.77 -18.08
C ARG A 234 -17.97 -4.71 -18.92
N ASP A 235 -16.75 -5.02 -18.42
CA ASP A 235 -15.80 -5.87 -19.13
C ASP A 235 -16.04 -7.35 -18.79
N ASP A 236 -16.07 -8.22 -19.79
CA ASP A 236 -16.33 -9.66 -19.62
C ASP A 236 -15.28 -10.34 -18.74
N ARG A 237 -14.03 -9.87 -18.74
CA ARG A 237 -12.96 -10.40 -17.89
C ARG A 237 -13.20 -10.06 -16.42
N THR A 238 -13.67 -8.83 -16.14
CA THR A 238 -14.08 -8.44 -14.78
C THR A 238 -15.22 -9.31 -14.28
N GLN A 239 -16.24 -9.56 -15.12
CA GLN A 239 -17.35 -10.45 -14.80
C GLN A 239 -16.88 -11.88 -14.52
N ALA A 240 -16.03 -12.42 -15.40
CA ALA A 240 -15.49 -13.77 -15.25
C ALA A 240 -14.64 -13.93 -13.97
N PHE A 241 -13.87 -12.92 -13.60
CA PHE A 241 -13.10 -12.90 -12.36
C PHE A 241 -14.01 -12.90 -11.13
N LEU A 242 -14.97 -11.98 -11.08
CA LEU A 242 -15.86 -11.83 -9.92
C LEU A 242 -16.75 -13.06 -9.68
N ARG A 243 -17.17 -13.77 -10.74
CA ARG A 243 -17.91 -15.06 -10.60
C ARG A 243 -17.10 -16.16 -9.93
N ARG A 244 -15.76 -16.08 -9.92
CA ARG A 244 -14.88 -17.10 -9.34
C ARG A 244 -14.52 -16.82 -7.88
N VAL A 245 -14.63 -15.56 -7.46
CA VAL A 245 -14.17 -15.11 -6.13
C VAL A 245 -15.30 -14.58 -5.25
N GLY A 246 -16.53 -14.49 -5.78
CA GLY A 246 -17.74 -14.02 -5.09
C GLY A 246 -18.65 -15.15 -4.59
#